data_370b04794a13dc654bf5305c34400beb
#
_entry.id   370b04794a13dc654bf5305c34400beb
#
_cell.length_a   1.000
_cell.length_b   1.000
_cell.length_c   1.000
_cell.angle_alpha   90.00
_cell.angle_beta   90.00
_cell.angle_gamma   90.00
#
_symmetry.space_group_name_H-M   'P 1'
#
loop_
_entity.id
_entity.type
_entity.pdbx_description
1 polymer ?
#
loop_
_entity_poly.entity_id
_entity_poly.type
_entity_poly.pdbx_seq_one_letter_code
_entity_poly.pdbx_strand_id
1 'polypeptide(L)'
;APIPAEPIIFFKSTTALCGPNDDVIIPPGSEKTDWEVELAVVIGKTARYVSEAEAMHHVAGYVLHNDYSERAYQLERGGQWVKGKSCDTFAPLGPFLATTDEIADPHALPLWLAVNGERLQDSTTGDMIFSVPALVSYLSQFMTLLPGDVISTGTPAGVGLGFKPPRYLKPGDVVELGIDGLG
;
A
#
# COMPACT_ATOMS: atom_id res chain seq x y z
N ALA A 1 -8.11 2.21 -15.86
CA ALA A 1 -8.02 3.66 -15.70
C ALA A 1 -6.83 4.17 -16.54
N PRO A 2 -6.84 5.41 -17.05
CA PRO A 2 -5.66 5.98 -17.68
C PRO A 2 -4.53 6.12 -16.65
N ILE A 3 -3.29 6.02 -17.12
CA ILE A 3 -2.11 6.27 -16.29
C ILE A 3 -2.16 7.73 -15.82
N PRO A 4 -2.10 8.01 -14.50
CA PRO A 4 -2.11 9.38 -13.99
C PRO A 4 -0.78 10.10 -14.35
N ALA A 5 -0.86 11.41 -14.55
CA ALA A 5 0.33 12.23 -14.82
C ALA A 5 1.23 12.39 -13.60
N GLU A 6 0.66 12.28 -12.39
CA GLU A 6 1.33 12.43 -11.10
C GLU A 6 0.80 11.41 -10.10
N PRO A 7 1.60 10.99 -9.09
CA PRO A 7 1.13 10.15 -8.00
C PRO A 7 -0.04 10.79 -7.25
N ILE A 8 -1.07 10.00 -6.94
CA ILE A 8 -2.17 10.43 -6.08
C ILE A 8 -1.72 10.29 -4.64
N ILE A 9 -1.71 11.40 -3.88
CA ILE A 9 -1.28 11.43 -2.49
C ILE A 9 -2.50 11.40 -1.56
N PHE A 10 -2.49 10.51 -0.59
CA PHE A 10 -3.43 10.48 0.52
C PHE A 10 -2.73 9.93 1.77
N PHE A 11 -3.37 10.08 2.93
CA PHE A 11 -2.86 9.57 4.20
C PHE A 11 -3.71 8.39 4.69
N LYS A 12 -3.06 7.49 5.42
CA LYS A 12 -3.72 6.57 6.35
C LYS A 12 -3.49 7.08 7.78
N SER A 13 -4.53 7.02 8.62
CA SER A 13 -4.39 7.35 10.05
C SER A 13 -3.42 6.37 10.72
N THR A 14 -2.70 6.84 11.74
CA THR A 14 -1.89 5.96 12.58
C THR A 14 -2.72 4.91 13.32
N THR A 15 -4.00 5.17 13.58
CA THR A 15 -4.95 4.20 14.16
C THR A 15 -5.35 3.09 13.21
N ALA A 16 -5.05 3.23 11.92
CA ALA A 16 -5.26 2.15 10.94
C ALA A 16 -4.17 1.06 11.01
N LEU A 17 -3.01 1.37 11.61
CA LEU A 17 -1.90 0.40 11.72
C LEU A 17 -2.30 -0.77 12.61
N CYS A 18 -1.97 -1.98 12.15
CA CYS A 18 -2.11 -3.22 12.92
C CYS A 18 -1.01 -4.22 12.50
N GLY A 19 -0.87 -5.30 13.23
CA GLY A 19 0.09 -6.36 12.92
C GLY A 19 -0.29 -7.14 11.65
N PRO A 20 0.68 -7.86 11.07
CA PRO A 20 0.48 -8.56 9.78
C PRO A 20 -0.56 -9.69 9.85
N ASN A 21 -0.82 -10.22 11.04
CA ASN A 21 -1.76 -11.32 11.26
C ASN A 21 -2.94 -10.93 12.18
N ASP A 22 -3.13 -9.63 12.40
CA ASP A 22 -4.26 -9.14 13.20
C ASP A 22 -5.55 -9.22 12.38
N ASP A 23 -6.67 -9.40 13.07
CA ASP A 23 -7.98 -9.32 12.45
C ASP A 23 -8.25 -7.91 11.94
N VAL A 24 -8.70 -7.80 10.70
CA VAL A 24 -9.13 -6.53 10.10
C VAL A 24 -10.62 -6.32 10.34
N ILE A 25 -10.97 -5.20 10.95
CA ILE A 25 -12.33 -4.88 11.33
C ILE A 25 -13.07 -4.19 10.19
N ILE A 26 -14.07 -4.84 9.62
CA ILE A 26 -14.98 -4.20 8.66
C ILE A 26 -15.79 -3.13 9.40
N PRO A 27 -15.72 -1.85 8.96
CA PRO A 27 -16.43 -0.76 9.65
C PRO A 27 -17.95 -0.97 9.68
N PRO A 28 -18.64 -0.51 10.73
CA PRO A 28 -20.09 -0.60 10.80
C PRO A 28 -20.78 0.02 9.57
N GLY A 29 -21.63 -0.77 8.92
CA GLY A 29 -22.33 -0.36 7.70
C GLY A 29 -21.49 -0.32 6.43
N SER A 30 -20.25 -0.81 6.46
CA SER A 30 -19.44 -0.98 5.25
C SER A 30 -19.94 -2.17 4.43
N GLU A 31 -20.08 -1.95 3.13
CA GLU A 31 -20.43 -2.97 2.14
C GLU A 31 -19.39 -3.08 1.03
N LYS A 32 -18.35 -2.21 1.05
CA LYS A 32 -17.38 -2.10 -0.05
C LYS A 32 -15.93 -2.11 0.46
N THR A 33 -15.64 -2.92 1.49
CA THR A 33 -14.27 -3.15 1.95
C THR A 33 -13.50 -3.98 0.93
N ASP A 34 -12.35 -3.48 0.49
CA ASP A 34 -11.53 -4.00 -0.58
C ASP A 34 -10.07 -4.18 -0.13
N TRP A 35 -9.32 -5.00 -0.83
CA TRP A 35 -7.92 -5.37 -0.59
C TRP A 35 -6.98 -4.71 -1.60
N GLU A 36 -5.73 -4.48 -1.18
CA GLU A 36 -4.66 -3.94 -2.03
C GLU A 36 -3.30 -4.40 -1.51
N VAL A 37 -2.71 -5.46 -2.10
CA VAL A 37 -1.31 -5.80 -1.79
C VAL A 37 -0.36 -4.75 -2.31
N GLU A 38 0.54 -4.27 -1.47
CA GLU A 38 1.48 -3.21 -1.82
C GLU A 38 2.86 -3.44 -1.22
N LEU A 39 3.89 -3.05 -1.96
CA LEU A 39 5.18 -2.75 -1.38
C LEU A 39 5.06 -1.45 -0.59
N ALA A 40 5.53 -1.43 0.64
CA ALA A 40 5.67 -0.19 1.39
C ALA A 40 7.16 0.12 1.61
N VAL A 41 7.50 1.40 1.49
CA VAL A 41 8.86 1.92 1.68
C VAL A 41 8.94 2.62 3.02
N VAL A 42 9.97 2.31 3.81
CA VAL A 42 10.20 2.93 5.11
C VAL A 42 11.34 3.95 4.99
N ILE A 43 11.08 5.18 5.40
CA ILE A 43 12.07 6.25 5.42
C ILE A 43 13.05 6.05 6.59
N GLY A 44 14.34 6.13 6.32
CA GLY A 44 15.42 5.98 7.32
C GLY A 44 16.14 7.28 7.66
N LYS A 45 16.11 8.24 6.77
CA LYS A 45 16.70 9.58 6.95
C LYS A 45 15.75 10.65 6.49
N THR A 46 15.70 11.78 7.19
CA THR A 46 14.85 12.90 6.81
C THR A 46 15.07 13.28 5.35
N ALA A 47 13.97 13.29 4.56
CA ALA A 47 13.98 13.66 3.16
C ALA A 47 13.11 14.92 2.95
N ARG A 48 13.70 15.97 2.39
CA ARG A 48 13.03 17.23 2.09
C ARG A 48 13.61 17.82 0.81
N TYR A 49 12.79 18.02 -0.20
CA TYR A 49 13.21 18.53 -1.52
C TYR A 49 14.36 17.70 -2.13
N VAL A 50 14.33 16.38 -1.97
CA VAL A 50 15.36 15.49 -2.51
C VAL A 50 15.12 15.18 -3.99
N SER A 51 16.19 15.02 -4.75
CA SER A 51 16.10 14.57 -6.13
C SER A 51 15.88 13.05 -6.20
N GLU A 52 15.41 12.55 -7.35
CA GLU A 52 15.29 11.10 -7.55
C GLU A 52 16.63 10.37 -7.39
N ALA A 53 17.74 11.00 -7.83
CA ALA A 53 19.08 10.43 -7.73
C ALA A 53 19.52 10.22 -6.26
N GLU A 54 19.04 11.05 -5.34
CA GLU A 54 19.37 11.00 -3.92
C GLU A 54 18.33 10.22 -3.09
N ALA A 55 17.15 9.98 -3.64
CA ALA A 55 15.98 9.47 -2.91
C ALA A 55 16.28 8.16 -2.16
N MET A 56 16.99 7.23 -2.79
CA MET A 56 17.31 5.93 -2.20
C MET A 56 18.24 6.01 -0.97
N HIS A 57 19.03 7.08 -0.82
CA HIS A 57 19.85 7.31 0.37
C HIS A 57 19.01 7.62 1.62
N HIS A 58 17.72 7.89 1.46
CA HIS A 58 16.78 8.19 2.53
C HIS A 58 15.90 6.99 2.92
N VAL A 59 15.97 5.88 2.19
CA VAL A 59 15.19 4.67 2.44
C VAL A 59 15.91 3.75 3.44
N ALA A 60 15.21 3.29 4.47
CA ALA A 60 15.70 2.29 5.41
C ALA A 60 15.49 0.87 4.89
N GLY A 61 14.37 0.63 4.22
CA GLY A 61 13.99 -0.69 3.72
C GLY A 61 12.53 -0.75 3.29
N TYR A 62 12.03 -1.97 3.21
CA TYR A 62 10.75 -2.32 2.63
C TYR A 62 9.96 -3.22 3.55
N VAL A 63 8.64 -3.16 3.45
CA VAL A 63 7.73 -4.00 4.22
C VAL A 63 6.50 -4.34 3.39
N LEU A 64 5.96 -5.55 3.61
CA LEU A 64 4.68 -5.96 3.01
C LEU A 64 3.54 -5.20 3.68
N HIS A 65 2.61 -4.71 2.88
CA HIS A 65 1.45 -3.93 3.32
C HIS A 65 0.19 -4.35 2.57
N ASN A 66 -0.95 -4.22 3.23
CA ASN A 66 -2.26 -4.27 2.58
C ASN A 66 -2.98 -2.93 2.80
N ASP A 67 -3.13 -2.13 1.75
CA ASP A 67 -3.83 -0.85 1.81
C ASP A 67 -5.34 -1.06 1.73
N TYR A 68 -5.93 -1.69 2.77
CA TYR A 68 -7.38 -1.89 2.84
C TYR A 68 -8.14 -0.59 2.61
N SER A 69 -9.23 -0.70 1.85
CA SER A 69 -9.99 0.46 1.37
C SER A 69 -11.48 0.22 1.51
N GLU A 70 -12.21 1.14 2.13
CA GLU A 70 -13.65 1.17 2.04
C GLU A 70 -14.04 2.07 0.87
N ARG A 71 -14.45 1.48 -0.25
CA ARG A 71 -14.61 2.18 -1.53
C ARG A 71 -15.72 3.22 -1.54
N ALA A 72 -16.82 3.01 -0.82
CA ALA A 72 -17.87 4.01 -0.73
C ALA A 72 -17.39 5.25 0.04
N TYR A 73 -16.62 5.06 1.13
CA TYR A 73 -16.05 6.18 1.87
C TYR A 73 -14.98 6.92 1.06
N GLN A 74 -14.17 6.19 0.31
CA GLN A 74 -13.13 6.73 -0.55
C GLN A 74 -13.70 7.57 -1.71
N LEU A 75 -14.70 7.05 -2.42
CA LEU A 75 -15.10 7.57 -3.73
C LEU A 75 -16.46 8.28 -3.73
N GLU A 76 -17.40 7.87 -2.85
CA GLU A 76 -18.79 8.31 -2.91
C GLU A 76 -19.11 9.39 -1.85
N ARG A 77 -18.12 9.78 -1.04
CA ARG A 77 -18.27 10.78 0.03
C ARG A 77 -17.37 12.01 -0.17
N GLY A 78 -17.52 12.67 -1.32
CA GLY A 78 -16.82 13.94 -1.62
C GLY A 78 -15.38 13.77 -2.07
N GLY A 79 -14.95 12.56 -2.47
CA GLY A 79 -13.66 12.30 -3.12
C GLY A 79 -12.42 12.44 -2.23
N GLN A 80 -12.57 12.56 -0.91
CA GLN A 80 -11.45 12.59 0.04
C GLN A 80 -11.08 11.16 0.43
N TRP A 81 -10.04 10.62 -0.17
CA TRP A 81 -9.64 9.22 -0.06
C TRP A 81 -9.32 8.77 1.36
N VAL A 82 -8.78 9.67 2.18
CA VAL A 82 -8.45 9.40 3.58
C VAL A 82 -9.57 8.73 4.35
N LYS A 83 -10.84 9.05 4.05
CA LYS A 83 -12.01 8.48 4.73
C LYS A 83 -12.14 6.98 4.52
N GLY A 84 -11.84 6.49 3.32
CA GLY A 84 -11.89 5.05 2.99
C GLY A 84 -10.59 4.31 3.28
N LYS A 85 -9.51 5.05 3.46
CA LYS A 85 -8.16 4.52 3.66
C LYS A 85 -7.73 4.44 5.13
N SER A 86 -8.46 5.11 6.05
CA SER A 86 -8.04 5.29 7.45
C SER A 86 -8.97 4.65 8.48
N CYS A 87 -9.82 3.70 8.07
CA CYS A 87 -10.56 2.90 9.04
C CYS A 87 -9.59 2.12 9.93
N ASP A 88 -9.96 1.90 11.17
CA ASP A 88 -9.13 1.15 12.13
C ASP A 88 -8.77 -0.22 11.55
N THR A 89 -7.52 -0.65 11.77
CA THR A 89 -6.94 -1.90 11.24
C THR A 89 -6.78 -2.00 9.72
N PHE A 90 -7.00 -0.93 8.96
CA PHE A 90 -6.91 -0.93 7.49
C PHE A 90 -5.47 -0.80 6.95
N ALA A 91 -4.47 -0.90 7.82
CA ALA A 91 -3.06 -0.87 7.44
C ALA A 91 -2.25 -1.97 8.15
N PRO A 92 -2.53 -3.27 7.92
CA PRO A 92 -1.64 -4.31 8.38
C PRO A 92 -0.27 -4.16 7.73
N LEU A 93 0.78 -4.26 8.55
CA LEU A 93 2.16 -4.01 8.16
C LEU A 93 3.07 -5.09 8.73
N GLY A 94 3.95 -5.66 7.92
CA GLY A 94 4.88 -6.69 8.36
C GLY A 94 4.88 -7.91 7.43
N PRO A 95 5.50 -9.04 7.84
CA PRO A 95 5.89 -9.40 9.21
C PRO A 95 7.20 -8.76 9.72
N PHE A 96 8.05 -8.23 8.85
CA PHE A 96 9.31 -7.57 9.20
C PHE A 96 9.66 -6.47 8.19
N LEU A 97 10.59 -5.61 8.55
CA LEU A 97 11.27 -4.68 7.66
C LEU A 97 12.52 -5.37 7.08
N ALA A 98 12.57 -5.55 5.76
CA ALA A 98 13.80 -5.91 5.08
C ALA A 98 14.59 -4.65 4.73
N THR A 99 15.86 -4.60 5.09
CA THR A 99 16.72 -3.45 4.81
C THR A 99 17.13 -3.40 3.34
N THR A 100 17.60 -2.24 2.88
CA THR A 100 17.93 -2.04 1.45
C THR A 100 19.06 -2.93 0.95
N ASP A 101 19.91 -3.47 1.82
CA ASP A 101 20.97 -4.43 1.46
C ASP A 101 20.45 -5.86 1.33
N GLU A 102 19.28 -6.19 1.89
CA GLU A 102 18.62 -7.49 1.73
C GLU A 102 17.78 -7.57 0.46
N ILE A 103 17.28 -6.46 -0.04
CA ILE A 103 16.46 -6.36 -1.27
C ILE A 103 17.30 -5.72 -2.38
N ALA A 104 17.83 -6.55 -3.27
CA ALA A 104 18.74 -6.09 -4.33
C ALA A 104 18.06 -5.14 -5.32
N ASP A 105 16.79 -5.39 -5.66
CA ASP A 105 16.00 -4.53 -6.56
C ASP A 105 14.53 -4.51 -6.10
N PRO A 106 14.06 -3.39 -5.54
CA PRO A 106 12.67 -3.26 -5.10
C PRO A 106 11.65 -3.24 -6.26
N HIS A 107 12.12 -3.14 -7.51
CA HIS A 107 11.26 -3.12 -8.71
C HIS A 107 11.22 -4.47 -9.45
N ALA A 108 11.70 -5.55 -8.82
CA ALA A 108 11.71 -6.88 -9.42
C ALA A 108 11.15 -7.97 -8.49
N LEU A 109 10.25 -7.60 -7.58
CA LEU A 109 9.69 -8.49 -6.57
C LEU A 109 8.33 -9.01 -7.03
N PRO A 110 8.14 -10.33 -7.17
CA PRO A 110 6.80 -10.93 -7.29
C PRO A 110 5.94 -10.60 -6.07
N LEU A 111 4.69 -10.23 -6.31
CA LEU A 111 3.72 -9.98 -5.24
C LEU A 111 2.36 -10.56 -5.58
N TRP A 112 1.62 -10.96 -4.55
CA TRP A 112 0.34 -11.61 -4.74
C TRP A 112 -0.61 -11.41 -3.57
N LEU A 113 -1.91 -11.58 -3.82
CA LEU A 113 -2.94 -11.63 -2.80
C LEU A 113 -4.01 -12.64 -3.17
N ALA A 114 -4.47 -13.40 -2.17
CA ALA A 114 -5.58 -14.33 -2.27
C ALA A 114 -6.66 -14.01 -1.24
N VAL A 115 -7.91 -14.25 -1.59
CA VAL A 115 -9.06 -14.20 -0.69
C VAL A 115 -9.70 -15.57 -0.66
N ASN A 116 -9.80 -16.19 0.52
CA ASN A 116 -10.33 -17.55 0.71
C ASN A 116 -9.63 -18.60 -0.20
N GLY A 117 -8.32 -18.45 -0.39
CA GLY A 117 -7.51 -19.32 -1.22
C GLY A 117 -7.58 -19.05 -2.73
N GLU A 118 -8.46 -18.15 -3.21
CA GLU A 118 -8.49 -17.71 -4.61
C GLU A 118 -7.51 -16.57 -4.84
N ARG A 119 -6.47 -16.77 -5.66
CA ARG A 119 -5.50 -15.73 -6.01
C ARG A 119 -6.15 -14.68 -6.90
N LEU A 120 -6.23 -13.45 -6.42
CA LEU A 120 -6.92 -12.33 -7.07
C LEU A 120 -5.98 -11.24 -7.56
N GLN A 121 -4.82 -11.06 -6.88
CA GLN A 121 -3.71 -10.25 -7.39
C GLN A 121 -2.49 -11.15 -7.57
N ASP A 122 -1.82 -11.02 -8.73
CA ASP A 122 -0.61 -11.76 -9.07
C ASP A 122 0.17 -10.90 -10.09
N SER A 123 1.29 -10.32 -9.65
CA SER A 123 2.01 -9.29 -10.40
C SER A 123 3.46 -9.16 -9.91
N THR A 124 4.10 -8.09 -10.30
CA THR A 124 5.45 -7.74 -9.86
C THR A 124 5.54 -6.25 -9.54
N THR A 125 6.42 -5.86 -8.62
CA THR A 125 6.74 -4.45 -8.37
C THR A 125 7.34 -3.75 -9.60
N GLY A 126 7.78 -4.51 -10.61
CA GLY A 126 8.19 -3.97 -11.90
C GLY A 126 7.08 -3.28 -12.69
N ASP A 127 5.81 -3.54 -12.35
CA ASP A 127 4.64 -2.91 -12.96
C ASP A 127 4.28 -1.55 -12.35
N MET A 128 5.06 -1.06 -11.37
CA MET A 128 4.87 0.28 -10.79
C MET A 128 4.88 1.37 -11.86
N ILE A 129 3.87 2.25 -11.82
CA ILE A 129 3.81 3.43 -12.70
C ILE A 129 4.93 4.43 -12.34
N PHE A 130 5.14 4.63 -11.04
CA PHE A 130 6.19 5.49 -10.50
C PHE A 130 7.13 4.66 -9.65
N SER A 131 8.43 4.75 -9.91
CA SER A 131 9.46 4.04 -9.17
C SER A 131 9.57 4.53 -7.72
N VAL A 132 10.17 3.72 -6.84
CA VAL A 132 10.43 4.12 -5.44
C VAL A 132 11.19 5.46 -5.36
N PRO A 133 12.31 5.68 -6.10
CA PRO A 133 12.97 6.98 -6.06
C PRO A 133 12.08 8.13 -6.53
N ALA A 134 11.26 7.92 -7.56
CA ALA A 134 10.32 8.93 -8.03
C ALA A 134 9.29 9.30 -6.97
N LEU A 135 8.72 8.31 -6.27
CA LEU A 135 7.75 8.53 -5.20
C LEU A 135 8.35 9.28 -4.01
N VAL A 136 9.52 8.87 -3.52
CA VAL A 136 10.22 9.54 -2.41
C VAL A 136 10.58 10.97 -2.78
N SER A 137 11.16 11.18 -3.97
CA SER A 137 11.47 12.52 -4.48
C SER A 137 10.21 13.38 -4.56
N TYR A 138 9.16 12.89 -5.20
CA TYR A 138 7.90 13.60 -5.40
C TYR A 138 7.26 14.02 -4.08
N LEU A 139 7.07 13.09 -3.14
CA LEU A 139 6.48 13.37 -1.82
C LEU A 139 7.29 14.40 -1.04
N SER A 140 8.63 14.34 -1.11
CA SER A 140 9.53 15.25 -0.41
C SER A 140 9.42 16.71 -0.87
N GLN A 141 8.79 16.97 -2.03
CA GLN A 141 8.55 18.34 -2.52
C GLN A 141 7.39 19.02 -1.76
N PHE A 142 6.46 18.25 -1.22
CA PHE A 142 5.26 18.78 -0.58
C PHE A 142 5.32 18.70 0.95
N MET A 143 6.07 17.76 1.48
CA MET A 143 6.19 17.52 2.92
C MET A 143 7.56 16.97 3.28
N THR A 144 8.03 17.24 4.50
CA THR A 144 9.23 16.60 5.02
C THR A 144 8.89 15.17 5.43
N LEU A 145 9.59 14.21 4.85
CA LEU A 145 9.52 12.80 5.25
C LEU A 145 10.50 12.57 6.40
N LEU A 146 10.04 11.91 7.45
CA LEU A 146 10.83 11.66 8.66
C LEU A 146 11.21 10.17 8.78
N PRO A 147 12.28 9.82 9.50
CA PRO A 147 12.58 8.43 9.82
C PRO A 147 11.39 7.73 10.47
N GLY A 148 11.01 6.57 9.94
CA GLY A 148 9.82 5.82 10.35
C GLY A 148 8.55 6.13 9.55
N ASP A 149 8.54 7.15 8.69
CA ASP A 149 7.42 7.33 7.76
C ASP A 149 7.36 6.15 6.78
N VAL A 150 6.14 5.71 6.49
CA VAL A 150 5.86 4.59 5.57
C VAL A 150 5.13 5.12 4.34
N ILE A 151 5.65 4.80 3.16
CA ILE A 151 5.06 5.16 1.87
C ILE A 151 4.53 3.89 1.23
N SER A 152 3.21 3.77 1.12
CA SER A 152 2.53 2.74 0.35
C SER A 152 2.60 3.09 -1.13
N THR A 153 3.05 2.17 -1.99
CA THR A 153 3.51 2.53 -3.35
C THR A 153 2.48 2.28 -4.45
N GLY A 154 1.31 1.78 -4.08
CA GLY A 154 0.25 1.46 -5.01
C GLY A 154 0.14 -0.04 -5.30
N THR A 155 -1.05 -0.47 -5.61
CA THR A 155 -1.43 -1.87 -5.80
C THR A 155 -1.58 -2.23 -7.28
N PRO A 156 -1.27 -3.48 -7.68
CA PRO A 156 -1.52 -3.96 -9.03
C PRO A 156 -3.01 -4.21 -9.30
N ALA A 157 -3.34 -4.61 -10.52
CA ALA A 157 -4.68 -5.05 -10.89
C ALA A 157 -5.15 -6.24 -10.04
N GLY A 158 -6.49 -6.43 -9.93
CA GLY A 158 -7.10 -7.54 -9.19
C GLY A 158 -7.75 -7.13 -7.87
N VAL A 159 -7.86 -5.83 -7.59
CA VAL A 159 -8.68 -5.31 -6.49
C VAL A 159 -10.16 -5.58 -6.72
N GLY A 160 -10.93 -5.74 -5.64
CA GLY A 160 -12.33 -6.10 -5.69
C GLY A 160 -13.21 -5.14 -6.48
N LEU A 161 -12.93 -3.85 -6.42
CA LEU A 161 -13.60 -2.81 -7.22
C LEU A 161 -13.48 -3.05 -8.73
N GLY A 162 -12.40 -3.67 -9.18
CA GLY A 162 -12.13 -3.92 -10.61
C GLY A 162 -12.91 -5.05 -11.24
N PHE A 163 -13.53 -5.93 -10.45
CA PHE A 163 -14.33 -7.05 -10.95
C PHE A 163 -15.68 -6.59 -11.52
N LYS A 164 -16.30 -7.45 -12.31
CA LYS A 164 -17.63 -7.23 -12.89
C LYS A 164 -18.53 -8.46 -12.68
N PRO A 165 -19.46 -8.41 -11.70
CA PRO A 165 -19.68 -7.31 -10.74
C PRO A 165 -18.52 -7.14 -9.75
N PRO A 166 -18.41 -5.97 -9.09
CA PRO A 166 -17.42 -5.77 -8.03
C PRO A 166 -17.54 -6.80 -6.89
N ARG A 167 -16.40 -7.14 -6.28
CA ARG A 167 -16.29 -8.10 -5.17
C ARG A 167 -15.74 -7.37 -3.95
N TYR A 168 -16.33 -7.59 -2.78
CA TYR A 168 -15.88 -6.95 -1.54
C TYR A 168 -15.84 -7.97 -0.40
N LEU A 169 -15.00 -7.69 0.57
CA LEU A 169 -14.79 -8.53 1.74
C LEU A 169 -16.02 -8.55 2.65
N LYS A 170 -16.20 -9.68 3.29
CA LYS A 170 -17.26 -9.95 4.28
C LYS A 170 -16.65 -10.48 5.57
N PRO A 171 -17.32 -10.33 6.70
CA PRO A 171 -16.89 -10.97 7.94
C PRO A 171 -16.65 -12.47 7.73
N GLY A 172 -15.49 -12.96 8.17
CA GLY A 172 -15.07 -14.36 8.02
C GLY A 172 -14.25 -14.66 6.77
N ASP A 173 -14.07 -13.71 5.84
CA ASP A 173 -13.12 -13.88 4.72
C ASP A 173 -11.68 -13.90 5.25
N VAL A 174 -10.86 -14.76 4.66
CA VAL A 174 -9.42 -14.86 4.94
C VAL A 174 -8.65 -14.25 3.78
N VAL A 175 -7.80 -13.28 4.10
CA VAL A 175 -6.92 -12.63 3.12
C VAL A 175 -5.48 -13.04 3.38
N GLU A 176 -4.85 -13.59 2.36
CA GLU A 176 -3.44 -14.00 2.38
C GLU A 176 -2.70 -13.21 1.30
N LEU A 177 -1.53 -12.71 1.61
CA LEU A 177 -0.75 -11.92 0.66
C LEU A 177 0.74 -12.11 0.92
N GLY A 178 1.55 -11.86 -0.11
CA GLY A 178 3.00 -12.00 0.01
C GLY A 178 3.75 -11.20 -1.05
N ILE A 179 4.98 -10.82 -0.68
CA ILE A 179 5.99 -10.28 -1.59
C ILE A 179 7.28 -11.06 -1.36
N ASP A 180 7.91 -11.55 -2.42
CA ASP A 180 9.15 -12.31 -2.32
C ASP A 180 10.22 -11.53 -1.52
N GLY A 181 10.75 -12.17 -0.47
CA GLY A 181 11.72 -11.58 0.44
C GLY A 181 11.15 -10.70 1.55
N LEU A 182 9.82 -10.52 1.62
CA LEU A 182 9.17 -9.68 2.63
C LEU A 182 8.10 -10.41 3.47
N GLY A 183 7.76 -11.65 3.09
CA GLY A 183 6.73 -12.46 3.74
C GLY A 183 5.54 -12.76 2.87
#